data_9c33c170dafdcf1f58fdf445392083a9
#
_entry.id   9c33c170dafdcf1f58fdf445392083a9
#
_cell.length_a   1.000
_cell.length_b   1.000
_cell.length_c   1.000
_cell.angle_alpha   90.00
_cell.angle_beta   90.00
_cell.angle_gamma   90.00
#
_symmetry.space_group_name_H-M   'P 1'
#
loop_
_entity.id
_entity.type
_entity.pdbx_description
1 polymer ?
#
loop_
_entity_poly.entity_id
_entity_poly.type
_entity_poly.pdbx_seq_one_letter_code
_entity_poly.pdbx_strand_id
1 'polypeptide(L)'
;MAQLNIPNDYPVDLSPPDISAYENGNTGVPYIWTFDSGVAGPNVMISAVVHGNEPCGAIALDWLFQNDVRPVMGRLTLAFMNVAAYQAFDPADPNATRWMEEDFNRVWNRDVLDGDRDSIELRRAREVRPVLDDVDLMLDIHTMQHLAPPLMMSGRHAKGKDL
;
A
#
# COMPACT_ATOMS: atom_id res chain seq x y z
N MET A 1 -13.44 7.03 30.63
CA MET A 1 -13.15 7.69 29.34
C MET A 1 -14.48 7.84 28.64
N ALA A 2 -14.88 9.07 28.29
CA ALA A 2 -16.10 9.28 27.55
C ALA A 2 -15.92 8.69 26.15
N GLN A 3 -16.80 7.76 25.78
CA GLN A 3 -16.89 7.22 24.44
C GLN A 3 -17.36 8.36 23.55
N LEU A 4 -16.48 8.89 22.72
CA LEU A 4 -16.84 9.85 21.68
C LEU A 4 -17.82 9.15 20.75
N ASN A 5 -19.06 9.60 20.76
CA ASN A 5 -20.08 9.12 19.83
C ASN A 5 -19.80 9.79 18.48
N ILE A 6 -18.85 9.22 17.73
CA ILE A 6 -18.42 9.74 16.45
C ILE A 6 -19.34 9.11 15.40
N PRO A 7 -20.03 9.88 14.56
CA PRO A 7 -20.80 9.33 13.45
C PRO A 7 -19.91 8.45 12.58
N ASN A 8 -20.38 7.28 12.16
CA ASN A 8 -19.66 6.41 11.22
C ASN A 8 -19.81 6.87 9.76
N ASP A 9 -20.39 8.02 9.54
CA ASP A 9 -20.82 8.50 8.25
C ASP A 9 -20.08 9.82 7.94
N TYR A 10 -18.83 9.67 7.48
CA TYR A 10 -18.02 10.80 7.04
C TYR A 10 -18.06 10.90 5.52
N PRO A 11 -18.34 12.08 4.94
CA PRO A 11 -18.11 12.28 3.52
C PRO A 11 -16.63 12.08 3.20
N VAL A 12 -16.34 11.42 2.09
CA VAL A 12 -14.97 11.34 1.57
C VAL A 12 -14.72 12.61 0.75
N ASP A 13 -14.04 13.57 1.35
CA ASP A 13 -13.72 14.86 0.73
C ASP A 13 -12.46 14.79 -0.16
N LEU A 14 -11.71 13.68 -0.12
CA LEU A 14 -10.51 13.50 -0.90
C LEU A 14 -10.85 12.93 -2.28
N SER A 15 -10.27 13.51 -3.32
CA SER A 15 -10.30 12.95 -4.67
C SER A 15 -9.09 12.03 -4.86
N PRO A 16 -9.30 10.72 -5.07
CA PRO A 16 -8.22 9.80 -5.37
C PRO A 16 -7.49 10.24 -6.65
N PRO A 17 -6.14 10.29 -6.67
CA PRO A 17 -5.41 10.60 -7.90
C PRO A 17 -5.56 9.49 -8.94
N ASP A 18 -5.51 9.86 -10.21
CA ASP A 18 -5.34 8.90 -11.30
C ASP A 18 -3.90 8.34 -11.27
N ILE A 19 -3.78 7.04 -11.03
CA ILE A 19 -2.50 6.34 -10.96
C ILE A 19 -2.11 5.64 -12.26
N SER A 20 -2.87 5.81 -13.34
CA SER A 20 -2.65 5.14 -14.64
C SER A 20 -1.25 5.41 -15.22
N ALA A 21 -0.68 6.59 -14.96
CA ALA A 21 0.67 6.95 -15.38
C ALA A 21 1.75 6.00 -14.81
N TYR A 22 1.47 5.30 -13.73
CA TYR A 22 2.40 4.39 -13.05
C TYR A 22 2.21 2.91 -13.43
N GLU A 23 1.26 2.59 -14.31
CA GLU A 23 0.87 1.23 -14.67
C GLU A 23 2.02 0.35 -15.14
N ASN A 24 2.89 0.90 -15.98
CA ASN A 24 3.97 0.09 -16.58
C ASN A 24 4.93 -0.50 -15.53
N GLY A 25 5.17 0.20 -14.41
CA GLY A 25 6.20 -0.22 -13.46
C GLY A 25 7.60 -0.32 -14.12
N ASN A 26 8.58 -0.75 -13.35
CA ASN A 26 9.90 -1.11 -13.90
C ASN A 26 10.49 -2.38 -13.26
N THR A 27 9.70 -3.06 -12.44
CA THR A 27 10.09 -4.29 -11.71
C THR A 27 9.61 -5.56 -12.39
N GLY A 28 8.88 -5.44 -13.51
CA GLY A 28 8.13 -6.53 -14.13
C GLY A 28 6.74 -6.73 -13.50
N VAL A 29 6.42 -5.98 -12.44
CA VAL A 29 5.10 -5.99 -11.79
C VAL A 29 4.45 -4.61 -12.01
N PRO A 30 3.23 -4.56 -12.58
CA PRO A 30 2.53 -3.30 -12.81
C PRO A 30 2.38 -2.48 -11.52
N TYR A 31 2.45 -1.15 -11.66
CA TYR A 31 2.29 -0.20 -10.55
C TYR A 31 3.36 -0.28 -9.46
N ILE A 32 4.49 -0.94 -9.73
CA ILE A 32 5.63 -1.01 -8.81
C ILE A 32 6.90 -0.49 -9.52
N TRP A 33 7.48 0.54 -8.94
CA TRP A 33 8.68 1.21 -9.43
C TRP A 33 9.81 1.13 -8.41
N THR A 34 10.99 0.73 -8.84
CA THR A 34 12.21 0.74 -8.00
C THR A 34 13.23 1.70 -8.61
N PHE A 35 13.73 2.59 -7.79
CA PHE A 35 14.78 3.56 -8.13
C PHE A 35 16.06 3.16 -7.39
N ASP A 36 17.14 2.98 -8.14
CA ASP A 36 18.45 2.63 -7.59
C ASP A 36 19.37 3.86 -7.62
N SER A 37 19.98 4.17 -6.48
CA SER A 37 20.94 5.28 -6.38
C SER A 37 22.32 4.98 -6.98
N GLY A 38 22.61 3.71 -7.25
CA GLY A 38 23.95 3.24 -7.59
C GLY A 38 24.94 3.21 -6.43
N VAL A 39 24.51 3.58 -5.22
CA VAL A 39 25.31 3.56 -3.98
C VAL A 39 24.77 2.47 -3.06
N ALA A 40 25.65 1.65 -2.49
CA ALA A 40 25.23 0.57 -1.59
C ALA A 40 24.43 1.10 -0.39
N GLY A 41 23.33 0.44 -0.05
CA GLY A 41 22.43 0.84 1.02
C GLY A 41 21.21 -0.08 1.10
N PRO A 42 20.26 0.20 2.00
CA PRO A 42 19.06 -0.61 2.16
C PRO A 42 18.12 -0.49 0.95
N ASN A 43 17.33 -1.54 0.73
CA ASN A 43 16.17 -1.50 -0.16
C ASN A 43 14.93 -1.12 0.67
N VAL A 44 14.43 0.07 0.46
CA VAL A 44 13.28 0.62 1.18
C VAL A 44 12.06 0.61 0.26
N MET A 45 10.93 0.10 0.76
CA MET A 45 9.65 0.18 0.05
C MET A 45 8.70 1.13 0.78
N ILE A 46 8.02 1.98 0.03
CA ILE A 46 6.83 2.69 0.47
C ILE A 46 5.66 2.13 -0.34
N SER A 47 4.72 1.51 0.35
CA SER A 47 3.51 0.93 -0.24
C SER A 47 2.26 1.68 0.16
N ALA A 48 1.24 1.58 -0.66
CA ALA A 48 -0.06 2.19 -0.44
C ALA A 48 -1.17 1.40 -1.12
N VAL A 49 -2.39 1.76 -0.83
CA VAL A 49 -3.63 1.21 -1.38
C VAL A 49 -3.76 -0.31 -1.20
N VAL A 50 -3.32 -0.81 -0.06
CA VAL A 50 -3.62 -2.18 0.38
C VAL A 50 -5.14 -2.38 0.45
N HIS A 51 -5.85 -1.33 0.83
CA HIS A 51 -7.30 -1.26 0.72
C HIS A 51 -7.71 -0.15 -0.26
N GLY A 52 -8.66 -0.45 -1.13
CA GLY A 52 -9.09 0.45 -2.20
C GLY A 52 -9.68 1.77 -1.72
N ASN A 53 -10.26 1.79 -0.53
CA ASN A 53 -10.88 2.97 0.08
C ASN A 53 -9.91 3.82 0.93
N GLU A 54 -8.62 3.64 0.78
CA GLU A 54 -7.58 4.38 1.51
C GLU A 54 -6.74 5.29 0.59
N PRO A 55 -7.32 6.38 0.01
CA PRO A 55 -6.67 7.18 -1.01
C PRO A 55 -5.47 7.99 -0.51
N CYS A 56 -5.33 8.19 0.80
CA CYS A 56 -4.24 9.02 1.35
C CYS A 56 -2.86 8.50 0.94
N GLY A 57 -2.67 7.18 0.91
CA GLY A 57 -1.41 6.57 0.48
C GLY A 57 -1.16 6.75 -1.02
N ALA A 58 -2.21 6.69 -1.86
CA ALA A 58 -2.09 6.99 -3.28
C ALA A 58 -1.66 8.43 -3.52
N ILE A 59 -2.24 9.39 -2.77
CA ILE A 59 -1.86 10.81 -2.83
C ILE A 59 -0.38 10.98 -2.43
N ALA A 60 0.06 10.29 -1.39
CA ALA A 60 1.46 10.36 -0.94
C ALA A 60 2.43 9.79 -1.98
N LEU A 61 2.13 8.63 -2.57
CA LEU A 61 2.97 8.05 -3.62
C LEU A 61 2.99 8.92 -4.88
N ASP A 62 1.83 9.40 -5.32
CA ASP A 62 1.73 10.30 -6.47
C ASP A 62 2.59 11.56 -6.26
N TRP A 63 2.54 12.16 -5.06
CA TRP A 63 3.39 13.29 -4.70
C TRP A 63 4.89 12.95 -4.79
N LEU A 64 5.30 11.76 -4.30
CA LEU A 64 6.70 11.31 -4.39
C LEU A 64 7.16 11.16 -5.84
N PHE A 65 6.32 10.63 -6.72
CA PHE A 65 6.60 10.53 -8.15
C PHE A 65 6.70 11.90 -8.81
N GLN A 66 5.72 12.77 -8.58
CA GLN A 66 5.67 14.10 -9.19
C GLN A 66 6.83 15.00 -8.76
N ASN A 67 7.35 14.83 -7.55
CA ASN A 67 8.50 15.57 -7.04
C ASN A 67 9.84 14.88 -7.28
N ASP A 68 9.86 13.84 -8.10
CA ASP A 68 11.08 13.11 -8.49
C ASP A 68 11.92 12.66 -7.28
N VAL A 69 11.26 12.21 -6.20
CA VAL A 69 11.96 11.74 -5.00
C VAL A 69 12.75 10.47 -5.32
N ARG A 70 14.06 10.50 -5.03
CA ARG A 70 14.99 9.41 -5.33
C ARG A 70 15.87 9.09 -4.13
N PRO A 71 16.32 7.84 -3.99
CA PRO A 71 17.22 7.49 -2.90
C PRO A 71 18.60 8.10 -3.11
N VAL A 72 19.24 8.54 -2.03
CA VAL A 72 20.64 8.99 -2.03
C VAL A 72 21.61 7.83 -1.84
N MET A 73 21.13 6.70 -1.30
CA MET A 73 21.83 5.43 -1.17
C MET A 73 20.80 4.28 -1.17
N GLY A 74 21.23 3.08 -1.58
CA GLY A 74 20.36 1.93 -1.69
C GLY A 74 19.28 2.10 -2.76
N ARG A 75 18.12 1.51 -2.53
CA ARG A 75 16.98 1.51 -3.46
C ARG A 75 15.71 2.03 -2.77
N LEU A 76 14.87 2.72 -3.53
CA LEU A 76 13.53 3.13 -3.12
C LEU A 76 12.52 2.47 -4.06
N THR A 77 11.62 1.68 -3.49
CA THR A 77 10.50 1.08 -4.21
C THR A 77 9.21 1.79 -3.81
N LEU A 78 8.46 2.27 -4.80
CA LEU A 78 7.12 2.84 -4.63
C LEU A 78 6.11 1.85 -5.22
N ALA A 79 5.14 1.42 -4.41
CA ALA A 79 4.25 0.33 -4.77
C ALA A 79 2.78 0.63 -4.48
N PHE A 80 1.93 0.63 -5.51
CA PHE A 80 0.48 0.56 -5.35
C PHE A 80 0.06 -0.91 -5.29
N MET A 81 -0.50 -1.33 -4.16
CA MET A 81 -0.68 -2.74 -3.84
C MET A 81 -1.94 -3.34 -4.47
N ASN A 82 -3.12 -3.06 -3.95
CA ASN A 82 -4.40 -3.58 -4.43
C ASN A 82 -5.06 -2.63 -5.42
N VAL A 83 -4.46 -2.54 -6.61
CA VAL A 83 -4.88 -1.59 -7.66
C VAL A 83 -6.32 -1.84 -8.10
N ALA A 84 -6.77 -3.10 -8.19
CA ALA A 84 -8.13 -3.44 -8.59
C ALA A 84 -9.17 -2.82 -7.64
N ALA A 85 -8.96 -2.96 -6.33
CA ALA A 85 -9.84 -2.37 -5.34
C ALA A 85 -9.80 -0.83 -5.38
N TYR A 86 -8.62 -0.25 -5.58
CA TYR A 86 -8.46 1.20 -5.70
C TYR A 86 -9.17 1.79 -6.92
N GLN A 87 -9.06 1.13 -8.08
CA GLN A 87 -9.74 1.55 -9.31
C GLN A 87 -11.25 1.40 -9.25
N ALA A 88 -11.75 0.50 -8.40
CA ALA A 88 -13.17 0.32 -8.15
C ALA A 88 -13.74 1.30 -7.11
N PHE A 89 -12.92 2.19 -6.53
CA PHE A 89 -13.34 3.07 -5.45
C PHE A 89 -14.55 3.91 -5.81
N ASP A 90 -15.58 3.82 -4.95
CA ASP A 90 -16.80 4.64 -5.03
C ASP A 90 -16.93 5.49 -3.76
N PRO A 91 -16.84 6.82 -3.85
CA PRO A 91 -17.01 7.68 -2.68
C PRO A 91 -18.42 7.64 -2.08
N ALA A 92 -19.43 7.16 -2.83
CA ALA A 92 -20.78 6.99 -2.33
C ALA A 92 -20.94 5.73 -1.46
N ASP A 93 -20.10 4.69 -1.70
CA ASP A 93 -20.01 3.49 -0.86
C ASP A 93 -18.55 3.06 -0.66
N PRO A 94 -17.79 3.80 0.14
CA PRO A 94 -16.35 3.55 0.29
C PRO A 94 -16.01 2.18 0.85
N ASN A 95 -16.92 1.57 1.62
CA ASN A 95 -16.67 0.27 2.24
C ASN A 95 -16.82 -0.89 1.26
N ALA A 96 -17.65 -0.75 0.23
CA ALA A 96 -17.85 -1.78 -0.79
C ALA A 96 -16.59 -2.08 -1.60
N THR A 97 -15.68 -1.11 -1.68
CA THR A 97 -14.45 -1.20 -2.49
C THR A 97 -13.18 -1.30 -1.66
N ARG A 98 -13.31 -1.66 -0.38
CA ARG A 98 -12.16 -1.88 0.49
C ARG A 98 -11.25 -3.01 -0.06
N TRP A 99 -11.84 -4.06 -0.59
CA TRP A 99 -11.22 -5.14 -1.36
C TRP A 99 -12.20 -5.66 -2.42
N MET A 100 -11.74 -6.47 -3.35
CA MET A 100 -12.59 -7.06 -4.38
C MET A 100 -13.25 -8.36 -3.90
N GLU A 101 -12.46 -9.31 -3.43
CA GLU A 101 -12.92 -10.66 -3.03
C GLU A 101 -12.54 -10.97 -1.58
N GLU A 102 -11.37 -10.54 -1.10
CA GLU A 102 -10.91 -10.78 0.25
C GLU A 102 -9.91 -9.71 0.74
N ASP A 103 -9.79 -9.57 2.06
CA ASP A 103 -8.88 -8.59 2.66
C ASP A 103 -7.42 -8.88 2.28
N PHE A 104 -6.79 -7.96 1.54
CA PHE A 104 -5.41 -8.07 1.09
C PHE A 104 -4.41 -8.23 2.24
N ASN A 105 -4.73 -7.74 3.44
CA ASN A 105 -3.92 -7.95 4.64
C ASN A 105 -4.06 -9.36 5.24
N ARG A 106 -4.86 -10.26 4.66
CA ARG A 106 -5.06 -11.64 5.15
C ARG A 106 -4.47 -12.70 4.22
N VAL A 107 -3.93 -12.30 3.07
CA VAL A 107 -3.43 -13.24 2.07
C VAL A 107 -1.93 -13.55 2.17
N TRP A 108 -1.19 -12.87 3.05
CA TRP A 108 0.28 -12.93 3.12
C TRP A 108 0.85 -14.13 3.89
N ASN A 109 0.01 -15.01 4.38
CA ASN A 109 0.48 -16.27 4.98
C ASN A 109 1.04 -17.17 3.88
N ARG A 110 2.20 -17.80 4.15
CA ARG A 110 2.88 -18.68 3.19
C ARG A 110 1.97 -19.80 2.71
N ASP A 111 1.23 -20.48 3.61
CA ASP A 111 0.32 -21.57 3.24
C ASP A 111 -0.82 -21.10 2.34
N VAL A 112 -1.20 -19.81 2.45
CA VAL A 112 -2.23 -19.18 1.61
C VAL A 112 -1.64 -18.80 0.25
N LEU A 113 -0.46 -18.19 0.22
CA LEU A 113 0.20 -17.75 -1.01
C LEU A 113 0.64 -18.94 -1.88
N ASP A 114 1.11 -20.02 -1.25
CA ASP A 114 1.62 -21.23 -1.94
C ASP A 114 0.49 -22.27 -2.17
N GLY A 115 -0.72 -22.03 -1.64
CA GLY A 115 -1.88 -22.93 -1.73
C GLY A 115 -2.67 -22.78 -3.04
N ASP A 116 -3.71 -23.62 -3.16
CA ASP A 116 -4.56 -23.70 -4.38
C ASP A 116 -5.68 -22.64 -4.41
N ARG A 117 -5.87 -21.87 -3.33
CA ARG A 117 -6.87 -20.78 -3.33
C ARG A 117 -6.55 -19.77 -4.40
N ASP A 118 -7.59 -19.20 -4.99
CA ASP A 118 -7.48 -18.15 -5.97
C ASP A 118 -8.45 -17.00 -5.65
N SER A 119 -7.98 -15.78 -5.78
CA SER A 119 -8.74 -14.55 -5.72
C SER A 119 -7.98 -13.44 -6.43
N ILE A 120 -8.64 -12.33 -6.69
CA ILE A 120 -8.01 -11.13 -7.24
C ILE A 120 -6.84 -10.69 -6.36
N GLU A 121 -7.06 -10.64 -5.04
CA GLU A 121 -6.04 -10.26 -4.07
C GLU A 121 -4.90 -11.27 -4.00
N LEU A 122 -5.18 -12.57 -4.04
CA LEU A 122 -4.13 -13.61 -4.01
C LEU A 122 -3.27 -13.58 -5.27
N ARG A 123 -3.87 -13.41 -6.44
CA ARG A 123 -3.10 -13.26 -7.70
C ARG A 123 -2.16 -12.07 -7.59
N ARG A 124 -2.69 -10.92 -7.14
CA ARG A 124 -1.89 -9.72 -6.96
C ARG A 124 -0.78 -9.89 -5.91
N ALA A 125 -1.07 -10.51 -4.79
CA ALA A 125 -0.08 -10.78 -3.73
C ALA A 125 1.06 -11.68 -4.24
N ARG A 126 0.74 -12.71 -5.05
CA ARG A 126 1.74 -13.58 -5.67
C ARG A 126 2.63 -12.85 -6.67
N GLU A 127 2.06 -11.92 -7.45
CA GLU A 127 2.83 -11.05 -8.37
C GLU A 127 3.80 -10.14 -7.62
N VAL A 128 3.34 -9.56 -6.51
CA VAL A 128 4.11 -8.59 -5.72
C VAL A 128 5.18 -9.25 -4.86
N ARG A 129 4.95 -10.48 -4.41
CA ARG A 129 5.82 -11.20 -3.46
C ARG A 129 7.30 -11.19 -3.82
N PRO A 130 7.74 -11.44 -5.08
CA PRO A 130 9.16 -11.42 -5.42
C PRO A 130 9.83 -10.06 -5.19
N VAL A 131 9.08 -8.96 -5.34
CA VAL A 131 9.59 -7.63 -5.07
C VAL A 131 9.70 -7.40 -3.55
N LEU A 132 8.71 -7.88 -2.77
CA LEU A 132 8.72 -7.79 -1.30
C LEU A 132 9.84 -8.59 -0.67
N ASP A 133 10.17 -9.77 -1.22
CA ASP A 133 11.24 -10.63 -0.70
C ASP A 133 12.63 -9.96 -0.75
N ASP A 134 12.79 -8.90 -1.57
CA ASP A 134 14.02 -8.13 -1.73
C ASP A 134 14.04 -6.83 -0.90
N VAL A 135 13.03 -6.58 -0.06
CA VAL A 135 12.88 -5.35 0.74
C VAL A 135 13.49 -5.51 2.12
N ASP A 136 14.33 -4.54 2.50
CA ASP A 136 14.92 -4.47 3.84
C ASP A 136 14.01 -3.76 4.86
N LEU A 137 13.34 -2.70 4.42
CA LEU A 137 12.47 -1.83 5.23
C LEU A 137 11.22 -1.48 4.44
N MET A 138 10.05 -1.56 5.08
CA MET A 138 8.78 -1.24 4.45
C MET A 138 7.99 -0.24 5.30
N LEU A 139 7.51 0.82 4.66
CA LEU A 139 6.48 1.70 5.18
C LEU A 139 5.20 1.46 4.38
N ASP A 140 4.17 0.96 5.04
CA ASP A 140 2.86 0.75 4.44
C ASP A 140 1.88 1.82 4.91
N ILE A 141 1.34 2.60 3.97
CA ILE A 141 0.51 3.77 4.29
C ILE A 141 -0.96 3.36 4.26
N HIS A 142 -1.61 3.52 5.40
CA HIS A 142 -3.02 3.22 5.60
C HIS A 142 -3.81 4.43 6.11
N THR A 143 -5.12 4.35 6.00
CA THR A 143 -6.06 5.27 6.65
C THR A 143 -6.86 4.53 7.71
N MET A 144 -7.04 5.15 8.88
CA MET A 144 -7.93 4.60 9.89
C MET A 144 -9.39 4.80 9.49
N GLN A 145 -10.23 3.78 9.71
CA GLN A 145 -11.67 3.84 9.42
C GLN A 145 -12.44 4.77 10.36
N HIS A 146 -11.82 5.15 11.48
CA HIS A 146 -12.42 6.03 12.48
C HIS A 146 -11.45 7.15 12.81
N LEU A 147 -11.99 8.27 13.31
CA LEU A 147 -11.17 9.38 13.78
C LEU A 147 -10.19 8.89 14.85
N ALA A 148 -8.91 8.98 14.54
CA ALA A 148 -7.82 8.59 15.42
C ALA A 148 -6.65 9.57 15.26
N PRO A 149 -5.82 9.78 16.29
CA PRO A 149 -4.55 10.45 16.11
C PRO A 149 -3.68 9.68 15.10
N PRO A 150 -2.80 10.36 14.35
CA PRO A 150 -1.79 9.68 13.55
C PRO A 150 -1.00 8.69 14.41
N LEU A 151 -0.78 7.50 13.90
CA LEU A 151 -0.03 6.47 14.61
C LEU A 151 0.89 5.71 13.64
N MET A 152 1.97 5.17 14.18
CA MET A 152 2.82 4.21 13.48
C MET A 152 2.76 2.87 14.23
N MET A 153 2.53 1.80 13.49
CA MET A 153 2.55 0.43 14.01
C MET A 153 3.84 -0.24 13.54
N SER A 154 4.79 -0.41 14.45
CA SER A 154 5.98 -1.20 14.15
C SER A 154 5.67 -2.69 14.15
N GLY A 155 6.34 -3.43 13.26
CA GLY A 155 6.32 -4.89 13.30
C GLY A 155 6.96 -5.44 14.60
N ARG A 156 6.87 -6.78 14.80
CA ARG A 156 7.42 -7.44 15.99
C ARG A 156 8.96 -7.50 16.00
N HIS A 157 9.61 -7.28 14.87
CA HIS A 157 11.06 -7.29 14.74
C HIS A 157 11.67 -6.05 15.40
N ALA A 158 12.84 -6.23 16.04
CA ALA A 158 13.59 -5.14 16.66
C ALA A 158 13.85 -3.99 15.67
N LYS A 159 14.23 -4.32 14.44
CA LYS A 159 14.49 -3.39 13.34
C LYS A 159 13.33 -2.38 13.10
N GLY A 160 12.08 -2.81 13.20
CA GLY A 160 10.93 -1.91 13.04
C GLY A 160 10.61 -1.08 14.30
N LYS A 161 11.23 -1.38 15.44
CA LYS A 161 11.04 -0.61 16.68
C LYS A 161 12.09 0.49 16.86
N ASP A 162 13.18 0.40 16.12
CA ASP A 162 14.33 1.32 16.21
C ASP A 162 14.23 2.44 15.15
N LEU A 163 13.17 2.42 14.31
CA LEU A 163 12.79 3.46 13.35
C LEU A 163 11.87 4.50 13.98
#